data_5aa415099990133c5dfdaa410ef7129c
#
_entry.id   5aa415099990133c5dfdaa410ef7129c
#
_cell.length_a   1.000
_cell.length_b   1.000
_cell.length_c   1.000
_cell.angle_alpha   90.00
_cell.angle_beta   90.00
_cell.angle_gamma   90.00
#
_symmetry.space_group_name_H-M   'P 1'
#
loop_
_entity.id
_entity.type
_entity.pdbx_description
1 polymer ?
#
loop_
_entity_poly.entity_id
_entity_poly.type
_entity_poly.pdbx_seq_one_letter_code
_entity_poly.pdbx_strand_id
1 'polypeptide(L)'
;MTSPEIPARVLQFLAERIDSVPQLEAVLLLWEDPQRLWSEEELAGRIYVGRQDAATILQSLQRQQLVTAEPAAAVRYRYNPQWDPTGEVMSEVAASYRRHLVPLATFIHSRASTAVREFARAFDLKKDR
;
A
#
# COMPACT_ATOMS: atom_id res chain seq x y z
N MET A 1 -5.75 6.69 28.97
CA MET A 1 -6.12 6.90 27.67
C MET A 1 -5.45 5.91 26.78
N THR A 2 -6.14 5.48 25.89
CA THR A 2 -5.58 4.49 25.08
C THR A 2 -5.75 4.89 23.67
N SER A 3 -4.67 5.11 23.03
CA SER A 3 -4.74 5.21 21.62
C SER A 3 -5.10 3.85 21.08
N PRO A 4 -5.65 3.83 19.88
CA PRO A 4 -5.91 2.56 19.22
C PRO A 4 -4.61 1.77 19.14
N GLU A 5 -4.74 0.50 19.37
CA GLU A 5 -3.58 -0.35 19.43
C GLU A 5 -3.28 -0.91 18.06
N ILE A 6 -2.58 -0.14 17.26
CA ILE A 6 -2.08 -0.65 16.00
C ILE A 6 -0.71 -1.25 16.29
N PRO A 7 -0.50 -2.54 16.03
CA PRO A 7 0.78 -3.15 16.34
C PRO A 7 1.95 -2.44 15.67
N ALA A 8 3.07 -2.42 16.35
CA ALA A 8 4.25 -1.72 15.84
C ALA A 8 4.67 -2.24 14.46
N ARG A 9 4.56 -3.55 14.24
CA ARG A 9 4.99 -4.07 12.95
C ARG A 9 4.03 -3.71 11.82
N VAL A 10 2.76 -3.43 12.14
CA VAL A 10 1.84 -2.89 11.14
C VAL A 10 2.26 -1.48 10.77
N LEU A 11 2.56 -0.64 11.76
CA LEU A 11 3.02 0.71 11.48
C LEU A 11 4.31 0.69 10.67
N GLN A 12 5.21 -0.22 10.98
CA GLN A 12 6.45 -0.34 10.23
C GLN A 12 6.19 -0.73 8.79
N PHE A 13 5.29 -1.70 8.56
CA PHE A 13 4.92 -2.11 7.22
C PHE A 13 4.37 -0.92 6.44
N LEU A 14 3.46 -0.17 7.04
CA LEU A 14 2.86 0.99 6.37
C LEU A 14 3.92 2.04 6.05
N ALA A 15 4.81 2.30 7.00
CA ALA A 15 5.83 3.32 6.81
C ALA A 15 6.79 2.96 5.69
N GLU A 16 7.11 1.68 5.56
CA GLU A 16 8.12 1.25 4.60
C GLU A 16 7.57 0.92 3.23
N ARG A 17 6.30 0.53 3.15
CA ARG A 17 5.80 -0.08 1.93
C ARG A 17 4.57 0.57 1.34
N ILE A 18 3.85 1.38 2.10
CA ILE A 18 2.55 1.88 1.68
C ILE A 18 2.56 3.40 1.67
N ASP A 19 2.17 4.00 0.56
CA ASP A 19 2.17 5.45 0.39
C ASP A 19 0.78 6.06 0.47
N SER A 20 -0.26 5.28 0.28
CA SER A 20 -1.62 5.82 0.26
C SER A 20 -2.61 4.75 0.68
N VAL A 21 -3.80 5.20 1.08
CA VAL A 21 -4.87 4.27 1.45
C VAL A 21 -5.31 3.41 0.27
N PRO A 22 -5.50 3.95 -0.94
CA PRO A 22 -5.84 3.08 -2.06
C PRO A 22 -4.80 2.00 -2.33
N GLN A 23 -3.53 2.30 -2.12
CA GLN A 23 -2.49 1.30 -2.26
C GLN A 23 -2.65 0.18 -1.24
N LEU A 24 -2.97 0.55 0.00
CA LEU A 24 -3.24 -0.44 1.03
C LEU A 24 -4.45 -1.28 0.69
N GLU A 25 -5.52 -0.63 0.22
CA GLU A 25 -6.72 -1.36 -0.17
C GLU A 25 -6.43 -2.36 -1.28
N ALA A 26 -5.59 -1.97 -2.22
CA ALA A 26 -5.23 -2.84 -3.33
C ALA A 26 -4.50 -4.10 -2.84
N VAL A 27 -3.49 -3.91 -1.98
CA VAL A 27 -2.74 -5.09 -1.53
C VAL A 27 -3.59 -5.99 -0.66
N LEU A 28 -4.48 -5.42 0.16
CA LEU A 28 -5.39 -6.23 0.95
C LEU A 28 -6.34 -7.03 0.07
N LEU A 29 -6.83 -6.42 -0.99
CA LEU A 29 -7.72 -7.10 -1.91
C LEU A 29 -7.03 -8.29 -2.58
N LEU A 30 -5.82 -8.09 -3.05
CA LEU A 30 -5.07 -9.17 -3.68
C LEU A 30 -4.70 -10.27 -2.68
N TRP A 31 -4.41 -9.87 -1.45
CA TRP A 31 -4.08 -10.82 -0.39
C TRP A 31 -5.26 -11.72 -0.03
N GLU A 32 -6.49 -11.22 -0.13
CA GLU A 32 -7.67 -12.02 0.21
C GLU A 32 -7.89 -13.18 -0.74
N ASP A 33 -7.37 -13.09 -1.97
CA ASP A 33 -7.50 -14.15 -2.95
C ASP A 33 -6.15 -14.30 -3.67
N PRO A 34 -5.16 -14.89 -2.99
CA PRO A 34 -3.78 -14.81 -3.47
C PRO A 34 -3.52 -15.55 -4.76
N GLN A 35 -4.40 -16.46 -5.16
CA GLN A 35 -4.23 -17.18 -6.42
C GLN A 35 -4.79 -16.42 -7.62
N ARG A 36 -5.60 -15.42 -7.36
CA ARG A 36 -6.27 -14.71 -8.44
C ARG A 36 -5.33 -13.73 -9.13
N LEU A 37 -5.40 -13.69 -10.44
CA LEU A 37 -4.70 -12.72 -11.27
C LEU A 37 -5.63 -11.56 -11.57
N TRP A 38 -5.12 -10.35 -11.39
CA TRP A 38 -5.91 -9.12 -11.53
C TRP A 38 -5.37 -8.28 -12.67
N SER A 39 -6.25 -7.80 -13.53
CA SER A 39 -5.88 -6.77 -14.50
C SER A 39 -5.97 -5.39 -13.84
N GLU A 40 -5.36 -4.40 -14.50
CA GLU A 40 -5.48 -3.03 -14.03
C GLU A 40 -6.92 -2.57 -13.96
N GLU A 41 -7.71 -2.95 -14.97
CA GLU A 41 -9.12 -2.56 -15.04
C GLU A 41 -9.94 -3.20 -13.94
N GLU A 42 -9.67 -4.46 -13.65
CA GLU A 42 -10.38 -5.15 -12.58
C GLU A 42 -10.12 -4.50 -11.23
N LEU A 43 -8.86 -4.18 -10.96
CA LEU A 43 -8.53 -3.51 -9.72
C LEU A 43 -9.18 -2.14 -9.66
N ALA A 44 -9.10 -1.38 -10.75
CA ALA A 44 -9.69 -0.04 -10.80
C ALA A 44 -11.16 -0.07 -10.41
N GLY A 45 -11.91 -1.04 -10.94
CA GLY A 45 -13.32 -1.16 -10.62
C GLY A 45 -13.59 -1.53 -9.17
N ARG A 46 -12.69 -2.29 -8.56
CA ARG A 46 -12.92 -2.76 -7.19
C ARG A 46 -12.57 -1.73 -6.14
N ILE A 47 -11.59 -0.89 -6.37
CA ILE A 47 -11.21 0.13 -5.39
C ILE A 47 -11.61 1.53 -5.83
N TYR A 48 -12.39 1.64 -6.88
CA TYR A 48 -13.01 2.90 -7.32
C TYR A 48 -11.99 3.97 -7.65
N VAL A 49 -11.00 3.62 -8.44
CA VAL A 49 -10.01 4.58 -8.95
C VAL A 49 -9.99 4.48 -10.47
N GLY A 50 -9.32 5.42 -11.13
CA GLY A 50 -9.13 5.33 -12.55
C GLY A 50 -8.16 4.23 -12.92
N ARG A 51 -8.23 3.79 -14.18
CA ARG A 51 -7.35 2.73 -14.63
C ARG A 51 -5.87 3.11 -14.51
N GLN A 52 -5.55 4.37 -14.82
CA GLN A 52 -4.18 4.85 -14.74
C GLN A 52 -3.68 4.81 -13.30
N ASP A 53 -4.55 5.17 -12.35
CA ASP A 53 -4.19 5.11 -10.94
C ASP A 53 -3.98 3.67 -10.49
N ALA A 54 -4.82 2.75 -10.96
CA ALA A 54 -4.66 1.34 -10.63
C ALA A 54 -3.34 0.80 -11.16
N ALA A 55 -2.97 1.20 -12.38
CA ALA A 55 -1.71 0.79 -12.97
C ALA A 55 -0.52 1.28 -12.12
N THR A 56 -0.58 2.53 -11.70
CA THR A 56 0.47 3.11 -10.86
C THR A 56 0.57 2.39 -9.52
N ILE A 57 -0.58 2.10 -8.93
CA ILE A 57 -0.63 1.38 -7.65
C ILE A 57 0.00 -0.01 -7.80
N LEU A 58 -0.39 -0.75 -8.83
CA LEU A 58 0.14 -2.10 -9.02
C LEU A 58 1.63 -2.09 -9.28
N GLN A 59 2.12 -1.13 -10.05
CA GLN A 59 3.55 -1.00 -10.29
C GLN A 59 4.32 -0.69 -9.02
N SER A 60 3.74 0.16 -8.17
CA SER A 60 4.35 0.48 -6.89
C SER A 60 4.40 -0.74 -5.98
N LEU A 61 3.29 -1.50 -5.91
CA LEU A 61 3.26 -2.72 -5.10
C LEU A 61 4.25 -3.75 -5.62
N GLN A 62 4.44 -3.82 -6.92
CA GLN A 62 5.42 -4.74 -7.49
C GLN A 62 6.83 -4.33 -7.10
N ARG A 63 7.14 -3.04 -7.15
CA ARG A 63 8.47 -2.57 -6.71
C ARG A 63 8.71 -2.89 -5.25
N GLN A 64 7.67 -2.88 -4.44
CA GLN A 64 7.77 -3.24 -3.03
C GLN A 64 7.75 -4.76 -2.81
N GLN A 65 7.63 -5.53 -3.88
CA GLN A 65 7.62 -6.99 -3.83
C GLN A 65 6.40 -7.56 -3.09
N LEU A 66 5.33 -6.79 -3.03
CA LEU A 66 4.09 -7.23 -2.41
C LEU A 66 3.20 -7.99 -3.39
N VAL A 67 3.38 -7.73 -4.67
CA VAL A 67 2.67 -8.46 -5.73
C VAL A 67 3.66 -8.85 -6.81
N THR A 68 3.29 -9.85 -7.61
CA THR A 68 4.09 -10.26 -8.76
C THR A 68 3.28 -10.02 -10.02
N ALA A 69 3.98 -9.65 -11.09
CA ALA A 69 3.37 -9.45 -12.39
C ALA A 69 3.58 -10.69 -13.23
N GLU A 70 2.52 -11.10 -13.93
CA GLU A 70 2.60 -12.22 -14.85
C GLU A 70 2.43 -11.71 -16.26
N PRO A 71 3.45 -11.83 -17.11
CA PRO A 71 3.34 -11.38 -18.49
C PRO A 71 2.40 -12.28 -19.26
N ALA A 72 1.55 -11.66 -20.02
CA ALA A 72 0.59 -12.34 -20.86
C ALA A 72 0.28 -11.39 -22.00
N ALA A 73 -0.81 -11.64 -22.72
CA ALA A 73 -1.27 -10.67 -23.73
C ALA A 73 -1.45 -9.31 -23.09
N ALA A 74 -1.95 -9.30 -21.84
CA ALA A 74 -1.97 -8.10 -21.01
C ALA A 74 -1.43 -8.49 -19.65
N VAL A 75 -0.66 -7.61 -19.02
CA VAL A 75 -0.04 -7.92 -17.75
C VAL A 75 -1.10 -8.10 -16.68
N ARG A 76 -0.91 -9.08 -15.80
CA ARG A 76 -1.78 -9.34 -14.67
C ARG A 76 -0.93 -9.48 -13.42
N TYR A 77 -1.57 -9.24 -12.29
CA TYR A 77 -0.86 -9.18 -11.01
C TYR A 77 -1.56 -10.05 -9.99
N ARG A 78 -0.77 -10.62 -9.09
CA ARG A 78 -1.32 -11.36 -7.96
C ARG A 78 -0.45 -11.14 -6.74
N TYR A 79 -1.02 -11.45 -5.59
CA TYR A 79 -0.32 -11.30 -4.31
C TYR A 79 0.93 -12.18 -4.27
N ASN A 80 1.98 -11.65 -3.65
CA ASN A 80 3.24 -12.39 -3.48
C ASN A 80 3.33 -12.86 -2.03
N PRO A 81 3.10 -14.16 -1.73
CA PRO A 81 3.13 -14.62 -0.35
C PRO A 81 4.54 -14.74 0.23
N GLN A 82 5.57 -14.64 -0.59
CA GLN A 82 6.92 -14.94 -0.12
C GLN A 82 7.49 -13.89 0.82
N TRP A 83 7.02 -12.65 0.73
CA TRP A 83 7.53 -11.61 1.62
C TRP A 83 7.03 -11.77 3.05
N ASP A 84 5.94 -12.51 3.25
CA ASP A 84 5.32 -12.73 4.55
C ASP A 84 4.81 -14.18 4.59
N PRO A 85 5.73 -15.16 4.62
CA PRO A 85 5.34 -16.57 4.41
C PRO A 85 4.31 -17.09 5.40
N THR A 86 4.33 -16.60 6.65
CA THR A 86 3.36 -17.06 7.66
C THR A 86 2.03 -16.32 7.54
N GLY A 87 2.00 -15.21 6.83
CA GLY A 87 0.80 -14.40 6.71
C GLY A 87 0.49 -13.59 7.96
N GLU A 88 1.39 -13.56 8.94
CA GLU A 88 1.11 -12.90 10.20
C GLU A 88 1.04 -11.40 10.05
N VAL A 89 1.94 -10.80 9.28
CA VAL A 89 1.93 -9.36 9.10
C VAL A 89 0.67 -8.91 8.39
N MET A 90 0.33 -9.57 7.28
CA MET A 90 -0.87 -9.18 6.54
C MET A 90 -2.14 -9.41 7.33
N SER A 91 -2.20 -10.47 8.14
CA SER A 91 -3.35 -10.69 9.01
C SER A 91 -3.53 -9.53 9.97
N GLU A 92 -2.44 -9.06 10.56
CA GLU A 92 -2.50 -7.93 11.49
C GLU A 92 -2.83 -6.63 10.77
N VAL A 93 -2.30 -6.45 9.56
CA VAL A 93 -2.64 -5.28 8.75
C VAL A 93 -4.13 -5.28 8.44
N ALA A 94 -4.67 -6.41 8.02
CA ALA A 94 -6.09 -6.51 7.70
C ALA A 94 -6.96 -6.25 8.93
N ALA A 95 -6.57 -6.80 10.08
CA ALA A 95 -7.32 -6.58 11.30
C ALA A 95 -7.29 -5.11 11.71
N SER A 96 -6.12 -4.48 11.60
CA SER A 96 -5.97 -3.06 11.93
C SER A 96 -6.78 -2.19 10.98
N TYR A 97 -6.81 -2.54 9.71
CA TYR A 97 -7.59 -1.79 8.73
C TYR A 97 -9.08 -1.82 9.10
N ARG A 98 -9.57 -2.99 9.50
CA ARG A 98 -11.00 -3.12 9.87
C ARG A 98 -11.33 -2.40 11.17
N ARG A 99 -10.42 -2.45 12.14
CA ARG A 99 -10.72 -1.95 13.49
C ARG A 99 -10.32 -0.51 13.71
N HIS A 100 -9.29 -0.05 13.00
CA HIS A 100 -8.68 1.26 13.27
C HIS A 100 -8.45 2.03 11.98
N LEU A 101 -9.48 2.05 11.14
CA LEU A 101 -9.35 2.66 9.81
C LEU A 101 -8.89 4.11 9.87
N VAL A 102 -9.54 4.92 10.73
CA VAL A 102 -9.23 6.34 10.77
C VAL A 102 -7.82 6.60 11.29
N PRO A 103 -7.41 6.04 12.44
CA PRO A 103 -6.01 6.23 12.87
C PRO A 103 -5.00 5.71 11.86
N LEU A 104 -5.32 4.61 11.21
CA LEU A 104 -4.42 4.03 10.22
C LEU A 104 -4.28 4.94 9.00
N ALA A 105 -5.40 5.44 8.49
CA ALA A 105 -5.39 6.36 7.36
C ALA A 105 -4.66 7.64 7.73
N THR A 106 -4.87 8.13 8.94
CA THR A 106 -4.20 9.33 9.43
C THR A 106 -2.68 9.12 9.45
N PHE A 107 -2.24 7.95 9.91
CA PHE A 107 -0.82 7.65 9.92
C PHE A 107 -0.23 7.69 8.52
N ILE A 108 -0.91 7.07 7.56
CA ILE A 108 -0.42 7.04 6.18
C ILE A 108 -0.34 8.45 5.61
N HIS A 109 -1.38 9.24 5.81
CA HIS A 109 -1.43 10.60 5.27
C HIS A 109 -0.39 11.50 5.93
N SER A 110 -0.20 11.38 7.23
CA SER A 110 0.80 12.18 7.94
C SER A 110 2.19 11.89 7.44
N ARG A 111 2.49 10.63 7.22
CA ARG A 111 3.80 10.24 6.74
C ARG A 111 4.06 10.80 5.35
N ALA A 112 3.07 10.71 4.47
CA ALA A 112 3.20 11.24 3.13
C ALA A 112 3.41 12.76 3.15
N SER A 113 2.66 13.46 4.00
CA SER A 113 2.81 14.91 4.14
C SER A 113 4.18 15.28 4.66
N THR A 114 4.68 14.52 5.62
CA THR A 114 6.01 14.78 6.16
C THR A 114 7.08 14.60 5.10
N ALA A 115 6.96 13.55 4.30
CA ALA A 115 7.92 13.30 3.23
C ALA A 115 7.92 14.43 2.21
N VAL A 116 6.72 14.91 1.86
CA VAL A 116 6.61 16.02 0.92
C VAL A 116 7.24 17.28 1.50
N ARG A 117 6.97 17.55 2.76
CA ARG A 117 7.54 18.74 3.40
C ARG A 117 9.06 18.67 3.48
N GLU A 118 9.59 17.52 3.80
CA GLU A 118 11.03 17.36 3.87
C GLU A 118 11.68 17.54 2.52
N PHE A 119 11.04 17.03 1.49
CA PHE A 119 11.53 17.24 0.14
C PHE A 119 11.55 18.71 -0.24
N ALA A 120 10.47 19.41 0.06
CA ALA A 120 10.36 20.84 -0.24
C ALA A 120 11.39 21.64 0.52
N ARG A 121 11.63 21.30 1.77
CA ARG A 121 12.62 21.99 2.59
C ARG A 121 14.02 21.81 2.03
N ALA A 122 14.36 20.60 1.64
CA ALA A 122 15.67 20.33 1.06
C ALA A 122 15.87 21.12 -0.22
N PHE A 123 14.81 21.23 -1.00
CA PHE A 123 14.85 22.00 -2.23
C PHE A 123 15.04 23.47 -1.98
N ASP A 124 14.36 24.01 -0.97
CA ASP A 124 14.48 25.40 -0.60
C ASP A 124 15.88 25.73 -0.10
N LEU A 125 16.46 24.86 0.71
CA LEU A 125 17.81 25.05 1.18
C LEU A 125 18.80 25.13 0.04
N LYS A 126 18.60 24.31 -0.94
CA LYS A 126 19.45 24.31 -2.12
C LYS A 126 19.31 25.61 -2.89
N LYS A 127 18.11 26.12 -2.93
CA LYS A 127 17.81 27.34 -3.65
C LYS A 127 18.42 28.57 -2.99
N ASP A 128 18.52 28.54 -1.69
CA ASP A 128 19.05 29.65 -0.94
C ASP A 128 20.56 29.78 -1.07
N ARG A 129 21.18 28.91 -1.74
CA ARG A 129 22.61 29.00 -1.99
C ARG A 129 22.89 29.60 -3.32
#